data_bf570f281912a2da956490fd9a206f18
#
_entry.id   bf570f281912a2da956490fd9a206f18
#
_cell.length_a   1.000
_cell.length_b   1.000
_cell.length_c   1.000
_cell.angle_alpha   90.00
_cell.angle_beta   90.00
_cell.angle_gamma   90.00
#
_symmetry.space_group_name_H-M   'P 1'
#
loop_
_entity.id
_entity.type
_entity.pdbx_description
1 polymer ?
#
loop_
_entity_poly.entity_id
_entity_poly.type
_entity_poly.pdbx_seq_one_letter_code
_entity_poly.pdbx_strand_id
1 'polypeptide(L)'
;MRSRRTLSITRFCLFAALLFSLVLPMTAQTSDQGIAKMVSLMRANDYNFITTKSPTVWVIHFTGTHLKDIKVILALDTDNNQMVIFVTVVEKRRMPVTIDFLHNLLKQNHALDRVKVGLDADDDLSVRIDAPLRIADTQEFHDIVTQIKNASDEIYGQIEPQLLP
;
A
#
# COMPACT_ATOMS: atom_id res chain seq x y z
N MET A 1 -2.58 22.47 74.72
CA MET A 1 -1.93 21.34 74.05
C MET A 1 -2.60 21.11 72.73
N ARG A 2 -1.97 21.52 71.64
CA ARG A 2 -2.42 21.30 70.24
C ARG A 2 -1.33 20.50 69.53
N SER A 3 -1.61 19.21 69.29
CA SER A 3 -0.77 18.32 68.50
C SER A 3 -0.98 18.60 66.99
N ARG A 4 0.08 19.05 66.33
CA ARG A 4 0.11 19.22 64.87
C ARG A 4 0.48 17.85 64.24
N ARG A 5 -0.45 17.24 63.52
CA ARG A 5 -0.17 16.08 62.64
C ARG A 5 0.49 16.59 61.37
N THR A 6 1.78 16.35 61.21
CA THR A 6 2.49 16.47 59.93
C THR A 6 2.15 15.24 59.09
N LEU A 7 1.23 15.39 58.10
CA LEU A 7 1.02 14.37 57.09
C LEU A 7 2.21 14.36 56.10
N SER A 8 2.79 13.20 56.00
CA SER A 8 3.97 12.94 55.19
C SER A 8 3.67 13.09 53.67
N ILE A 9 4.15 14.18 53.08
CA ILE A 9 4.10 14.50 51.64
C ILE A 9 4.94 13.51 50.81
N THR A 10 5.81 12.74 51.47
CA THR A 10 6.77 11.83 50.82
C THR A 10 6.13 10.58 50.18
N ARG A 11 4.89 10.24 50.53
CA ARG A 11 4.23 9.05 49.96
C ARG A 11 3.49 9.32 48.65
N PHE A 12 3.23 10.57 48.29
CA PHE A 12 2.52 10.92 47.06
C PHE A 12 3.43 11.00 45.84
N CYS A 13 4.71 11.29 46.01
CA CYS A 13 5.68 11.37 44.90
C CYS A 13 6.10 10.00 44.34
N LEU A 14 6.02 8.93 45.16
CA LEU A 14 6.39 7.58 44.72
C LEU A 14 5.33 6.92 43.83
N PHE A 15 4.06 7.30 43.97
CA PHE A 15 2.98 6.76 43.11
C PHE A 15 2.88 7.42 41.76
N ALA A 16 3.30 8.69 41.61
CA ALA A 16 3.30 9.40 40.35
C ALA A 16 4.45 8.95 39.43
N ALA A 17 5.57 8.50 40.00
CA ALA A 17 6.72 8.01 39.19
C ALA A 17 6.50 6.61 38.60
N LEU A 18 5.59 5.80 39.15
CA LEU A 18 5.30 4.43 38.65
C LEU A 18 4.30 4.40 37.50
N LEU A 19 3.55 5.48 37.27
CA LEU A 19 2.57 5.59 36.17
C LEU A 19 3.19 6.13 34.86
N PHE A 20 4.42 6.65 34.89
CA PHE A 20 5.06 7.23 33.71
C PHE A 20 5.92 6.24 32.91
N SER A 21 6.15 5.01 33.42
CA SER A 21 7.04 4.03 32.78
C SER A 21 6.34 3.01 31.88
N LEU A 22 5.04 3.18 31.54
CA LEU A 22 4.25 2.24 30.72
C LEU A 22 3.78 2.81 29.38
N VAL A 23 4.34 3.92 28.92
CA VAL A 23 4.19 4.35 27.52
C VAL A 23 5.32 3.70 26.71
N LEU A 24 5.17 2.39 26.48
CA LEU A 24 5.95 1.70 25.46
C LEU A 24 5.59 2.31 24.10
N PRO A 25 6.55 2.50 23.17
CA PRO A 25 6.24 3.02 21.84
C PRO A 25 5.39 1.99 21.09
N MET A 26 4.09 2.23 21.04
CA MET A 26 3.11 1.38 20.36
C MET A 26 3.28 1.38 18.83
N THR A 27 4.07 2.30 18.28
CA THR A 27 4.23 2.50 16.83
C THR A 27 5.12 1.46 16.14
N ALA A 28 6.20 1.00 16.80
CA ALA A 28 7.08 -0.01 16.20
C ALA A 28 6.41 -1.38 16.07
N GLN A 29 5.56 -1.74 17.01
CA GLN A 29 4.89 -3.05 17.03
C GLN A 29 3.83 -3.19 15.94
N THR A 30 3.20 -2.09 15.51
CA THR A 30 2.22 -2.09 14.41
C THR A 30 2.87 -2.25 13.04
N SER A 31 4.05 -1.68 12.83
CA SER A 31 4.80 -1.82 11.58
C SER A 31 5.23 -3.26 11.33
N ASP A 32 5.84 -3.92 12.32
CA ASP A 32 6.32 -5.31 12.19
C ASP A 32 5.17 -6.30 11.98
N GLN A 33 4.04 -6.08 12.65
CA GLN A 33 2.83 -6.88 12.44
C GLN A 33 2.25 -6.71 11.03
N GLY A 34 2.25 -5.50 10.49
CA GLY A 34 1.82 -5.22 9.13
C GLY A 34 2.70 -5.92 8.10
N ILE A 35 4.02 -5.83 8.26
CA ILE A 35 5.00 -6.53 7.40
C ILE A 35 4.78 -8.06 7.46
N ALA A 36 4.66 -8.61 8.66
CA ALA A 36 4.43 -10.05 8.85
C ALA A 36 3.12 -10.51 8.17
N LYS A 37 2.04 -9.72 8.29
CA LYS A 37 0.76 -10.01 7.64
C LYS A 37 0.89 -9.96 6.12
N MET A 38 1.53 -8.94 5.54
CA MET A 38 1.77 -8.85 4.09
C MET A 38 2.52 -10.06 3.56
N VAL A 39 3.62 -10.44 4.22
CA VAL A 39 4.41 -11.61 3.84
C VAL A 39 3.59 -12.91 3.96
N SER A 40 2.78 -13.04 5.01
CA SER A 40 1.88 -14.19 5.19
C SER A 40 0.86 -14.31 4.07
N LEU A 41 0.23 -13.19 3.66
CA LEU A 41 -0.75 -13.15 2.56
C LEU A 41 -0.12 -13.54 1.22
N MET A 42 1.09 -13.04 0.92
CA MET A 42 1.82 -13.40 -0.30
C MET A 42 2.17 -14.89 -0.33
N ARG A 43 2.66 -15.45 0.79
CA ARG A 43 3.00 -16.87 0.90
C ARG A 43 1.77 -17.78 0.83
N ALA A 44 0.67 -17.40 1.47
CA ALA A 44 -0.58 -18.17 1.45
C ALA A 44 -1.20 -18.27 0.05
N ASN A 45 -0.84 -17.36 -0.85
CA ASN A 45 -1.24 -17.35 -2.26
C ASN A 45 -0.15 -17.89 -3.20
N ASP A 46 0.92 -18.47 -2.67
CA ASP A 46 2.05 -19.01 -3.45
C ASP A 46 2.69 -18.00 -4.42
N TYR A 47 2.62 -16.70 -4.10
CA TYR A 47 3.26 -15.68 -4.91
C TYR A 47 4.78 -15.72 -4.78
N ASN A 48 5.47 -15.76 -5.92
CA ASN A 48 6.91 -15.55 -5.98
C ASN A 48 7.19 -14.05 -5.94
N PHE A 49 7.63 -13.53 -4.80
CA PHE A 49 7.87 -12.11 -4.58
C PHE A 49 9.33 -11.80 -4.24
N ILE A 50 9.76 -10.61 -4.61
CA ILE A 50 11.07 -10.06 -4.31
C ILE A 50 10.91 -8.95 -3.27
N THR A 51 11.65 -9.04 -2.17
CA THR A 51 11.76 -7.93 -1.21
C THR A 51 12.73 -6.90 -1.74
N THR A 52 12.33 -5.63 -1.76
CA THR A 52 13.18 -4.53 -2.19
C THR A 52 14.15 -4.10 -1.08
N LYS A 53 14.88 -2.99 -1.28
CA LYS A 53 15.69 -2.38 -0.21
C LYS A 53 14.82 -1.84 0.94
N SER A 54 13.57 -1.50 0.67
CA SER A 54 12.60 -1.13 1.72
C SER A 54 11.93 -2.40 2.26
N PRO A 55 11.91 -2.61 3.58
CA PRO A 55 11.26 -3.78 4.18
C PRO A 55 9.73 -3.78 4.01
N THR A 56 9.14 -2.64 3.62
CA THR A 56 7.70 -2.44 3.42
C THR A 56 7.29 -2.47 1.95
N VAL A 57 8.20 -2.85 1.03
CA VAL A 57 7.91 -2.86 -0.42
C VAL A 57 8.37 -4.18 -1.04
N TRP A 58 7.46 -4.82 -1.76
CA TRP A 58 7.68 -6.08 -2.47
C TRP A 58 7.27 -5.96 -3.93
N VAL A 59 7.79 -6.83 -4.77
CA VAL A 59 7.47 -6.89 -6.21
C VAL A 59 7.10 -8.32 -6.57
N ILE A 60 5.99 -8.47 -7.31
CA ILE A 60 5.58 -9.72 -7.95
C ILE A 60 5.58 -9.48 -9.46
N HIS A 61 6.17 -10.40 -10.21
CA HIS A 61 6.18 -10.35 -11.67
C HIS A 61 5.13 -11.29 -12.25
N PHE A 62 4.39 -10.79 -13.23
CA PHE A 62 3.44 -11.57 -14.02
C PHE A 62 3.68 -11.34 -15.51
N THR A 63 3.20 -12.29 -16.31
CA THR A 63 3.13 -12.12 -17.77
C THR A 63 1.68 -11.90 -18.16
N GLY A 64 1.42 -10.81 -18.89
CA GLY A 64 0.11 -10.51 -19.46
C GLY A 64 0.03 -10.88 -20.93
N THR A 65 -1.13 -10.64 -21.51
CA THR A 65 -1.40 -10.82 -22.94
C THR A 65 -0.79 -9.68 -23.75
N HIS A 66 -1.01 -8.46 -23.29
CA HIS A 66 -0.55 -7.22 -23.92
C HIS A 66 0.74 -6.72 -23.28
N LEU A 67 0.74 -6.54 -21.97
CA LEU A 67 1.90 -6.12 -21.18
C LEU A 67 2.71 -7.36 -20.75
N LYS A 68 3.83 -7.62 -21.41
CA LYS A 68 4.60 -8.87 -21.23
C LYS A 68 5.29 -9.00 -19.87
N ASP A 69 5.65 -7.90 -19.24
CA ASP A 69 6.22 -7.86 -17.86
C ASP A 69 5.38 -6.91 -17.00
N ILE A 70 4.47 -7.48 -16.23
CA ILE A 70 3.63 -6.75 -15.28
C ILE A 70 4.31 -6.82 -13.92
N LYS A 71 4.90 -5.70 -13.50
CA LYS A 71 5.53 -5.56 -12.19
C LYS A 71 4.52 -5.01 -11.20
N VAL A 72 3.87 -5.91 -10.45
CA VAL A 72 2.97 -5.52 -9.37
C VAL A 72 3.81 -5.13 -8.16
N ILE A 73 3.78 -3.86 -7.79
CA ILE A 73 4.46 -3.32 -6.62
C ILE A 73 3.45 -3.29 -5.47
N LEU A 74 3.83 -3.92 -4.36
CA LEU A 74 3.07 -3.93 -3.12
C LEU A 74 3.82 -3.11 -2.08
N ALA A 75 3.19 -2.09 -1.56
CA ALA A 75 3.74 -1.25 -0.50
C ALA A 75 2.82 -1.27 0.72
N LEU A 76 3.41 -1.31 1.90
CA LEU A 76 2.71 -1.13 3.16
C LEU A 76 2.88 0.32 3.63
N ASP A 77 1.78 1.07 3.62
CA ASP A 77 1.68 2.34 4.34
C ASP A 77 1.47 2.04 5.83
N THR A 78 2.55 2.15 6.60
CA THR A 78 2.55 1.83 8.03
C THR A 78 1.76 2.83 8.87
N ASP A 79 1.69 4.08 8.42
CA ASP A 79 1.02 5.17 9.16
C ASP A 79 -0.49 5.01 9.12
N ASN A 80 -1.03 4.58 7.97
CA ASN A 80 -2.46 4.38 7.76
C ASN A 80 -2.88 2.90 7.82
N ASN A 81 -1.94 1.98 8.00
CA ASN A 81 -2.16 0.53 7.98
C ASN A 81 -2.90 0.08 6.70
N GLN A 82 -2.41 0.56 5.57
CA GLN A 82 -2.98 0.30 4.24
C GLN A 82 -1.99 -0.45 3.35
N MET A 83 -2.54 -1.32 2.52
CA MET A 83 -1.85 -1.87 1.36
C MET A 83 -2.03 -0.89 0.20
N VAL A 84 -0.94 -0.50 -0.42
CA VAL A 84 -0.90 0.24 -1.67
C VAL A 84 -0.34 -0.69 -2.72
N ILE A 85 -1.15 -1.08 -3.69
CA ILE A 85 -0.76 -2.01 -4.75
C ILE A 85 -0.87 -1.29 -6.08
N PHE A 86 0.21 -1.27 -6.86
CA PHE A 86 0.21 -0.53 -8.12
C PHE A 86 1.12 -1.16 -9.17
N VAL A 87 0.86 -0.77 -10.41
CA VAL A 87 1.65 -1.11 -11.60
C VAL A 87 1.91 0.18 -12.38
N THR A 88 3.15 0.48 -12.70
CA THR A 88 3.48 1.47 -13.73
C THR A 88 3.27 0.82 -15.08
N VAL A 89 2.25 1.28 -15.81
CA VAL A 89 1.83 0.70 -17.09
C VAL A 89 2.64 1.28 -18.26
N VAL A 90 2.86 2.60 -18.25
CA VAL A 90 3.59 3.31 -19.31
C VAL A 90 4.37 4.47 -18.71
N GLU A 91 5.64 4.58 -19.08
CA GLU A 91 6.46 5.73 -18.72
C GLU A 91 5.99 7.00 -19.47
N LYS A 92 6.05 8.16 -18.82
CA LYS A 92 5.67 9.48 -19.35
C LYS A 92 6.19 9.75 -20.78
N ARG A 93 7.45 9.39 -21.03
CA ARG A 93 8.09 9.62 -22.34
C ARG A 93 7.40 8.93 -23.51
N ARG A 94 6.63 7.87 -23.23
CA ARG A 94 5.88 7.08 -24.24
C ARG A 94 4.42 7.50 -24.35
N MET A 95 3.92 8.38 -23.50
CA MET A 95 2.52 8.79 -23.52
C MET A 95 2.29 9.96 -24.47
N PRO A 96 1.30 9.88 -25.35
CA PRO A 96 0.80 11.04 -26.08
C PRO A 96 -0.08 11.88 -25.13
N VAL A 97 0.47 12.93 -24.52
CA VAL A 97 -0.27 13.79 -23.59
C VAL A 97 -1.23 14.71 -24.37
N THR A 98 -2.30 14.13 -24.89
CA THR A 98 -3.38 14.87 -25.56
C THR A 98 -4.65 14.86 -24.69
N ILE A 99 -5.53 15.84 -24.91
CA ILE A 99 -6.81 15.92 -24.19
C ILE A 99 -7.65 14.66 -24.41
N ASP A 100 -7.70 14.15 -25.64
CA ASP A 100 -8.47 12.95 -25.99
C ASP A 100 -7.92 11.70 -25.32
N PHE A 101 -6.59 11.55 -25.27
CA PHE A 101 -5.95 10.44 -24.58
C PHE A 101 -6.29 10.47 -23.07
N LEU A 102 -6.09 11.62 -22.43
CA LEU A 102 -6.40 11.77 -20.99
C LEU A 102 -7.89 11.60 -20.69
N HIS A 103 -8.76 12.12 -21.56
CA HIS A 103 -10.22 11.95 -21.40
C HIS A 103 -10.64 10.48 -21.51
N ASN A 104 -10.02 9.72 -22.42
CA ASN A 104 -10.27 8.29 -22.54
C ASN A 104 -9.80 7.52 -21.29
N LEU A 105 -8.63 7.85 -20.74
CA LEU A 105 -8.15 7.28 -19.47
C LEU A 105 -9.09 7.57 -18.30
N LEU A 106 -9.62 8.79 -18.19
CA LEU A 106 -10.59 9.13 -17.15
C LEU A 106 -11.90 8.35 -17.28
N LYS A 107 -12.34 8.04 -18.50
CA LYS A 107 -13.50 7.16 -18.72
C LYS A 107 -13.24 5.74 -18.22
N GLN A 108 -12.02 5.23 -18.33
CA GLN A 108 -11.66 3.92 -17.80
C GLN A 108 -11.89 3.83 -16.29
N ASN A 109 -11.58 4.88 -15.53
CA ASN A 109 -11.84 4.90 -14.08
C ASN A 109 -13.31 4.69 -13.72
N HIS A 110 -14.24 5.06 -14.60
CA HIS A 110 -15.67 4.82 -14.36
C HIS A 110 -16.06 3.36 -14.59
N ALA A 111 -15.37 2.68 -15.49
CA ALA A 111 -15.65 1.28 -15.85
C ALA A 111 -14.96 0.27 -14.91
N LEU A 112 -13.88 0.69 -14.24
CA LEU A 112 -13.09 -0.16 -13.36
C LEU A 112 -13.65 -0.13 -11.93
N ASP A 113 -13.85 -1.31 -11.36
CA ASP A 113 -14.20 -1.45 -9.96
C ASP A 113 -12.92 -1.44 -9.10
N ARG A 114 -12.88 -0.58 -8.05
CA ARG A 114 -11.79 -0.44 -7.06
C ARG A 114 -10.44 0.02 -7.62
N VAL A 115 -10.18 -0.19 -8.89
CA VAL A 115 -8.93 0.19 -9.56
C VAL A 115 -8.99 1.65 -9.96
N LYS A 116 -7.91 2.37 -9.70
CA LYS A 116 -7.72 3.76 -10.12
C LYS A 116 -6.65 3.81 -11.20
N VAL A 117 -6.94 4.52 -12.27
CA VAL A 117 -5.96 4.86 -13.33
C VAL A 117 -5.58 6.32 -13.15
N GLY A 118 -4.30 6.62 -13.15
CA GLY A 118 -3.82 7.99 -12.98
C GLY A 118 -2.35 8.14 -13.31
N LEU A 119 -1.84 9.33 -13.12
CA LEU A 119 -0.41 9.61 -13.19
C LEU A 119 0.19 9.56 -11.79
N ASP A 120 1.37 8.99 -11.67
CA ASP A 120 2.14 9.02 -10.43
C ASP A 120 2.97 10.31 -10.30
N ALA A 121 3.88 10.37 -9.32
CA ALA A 121 4.70 11.56 -9.07
C ALA A 121 5.70 11.89 -10.19
N ASP A 122 6.04 10.90 -11.00
CA ASP A 122 6.94 11.05 -12.15
C ASP A 122 6.17 11.31 -13.45
N ASP A 123 4.85 11.47 -13.35
CA ASP A 123 3.89 11.56 -14.46
C ASP A 123 3.81 10.28 -15.30
N ASP A 124 4.24 9.14 -14.78
CA ASP A 124 4.06 7.85 -15.42
C ASP A 124 2.62 7.35 -15.26
N LEU A 125 2.08 6.69 -16.27
CA LEU A 125 0.75 6.10 -16.19
C LEU A 125 0.76 4.90 -15.24
N SER A 126 -0.01 4.99 -14.19
CA SER A 126 -0.11 3.95 -13.18
C SER A 126 -1.55 3.47 -12.97
N VAL A 127 -1.65 2.21 -12.59
CA VAL A 127 -2.87 1.56 -12.12
C VAL A 127 -2.68 1.22 -10.65
N ARG A 128 -3.64 1.58 -9.78
CA ARG A 128 -3.48 1.51 -8.33
C ARG A 128 -4.75 1.04 -7.62
N ILE A 129 -4.56 0.25 -6.55
CA ILE A 129 -5.58 -0.08 -5.56
C ILE A 129 -5.02 0.25 -4.17
N ASP A 130 -5.82 0.94 -3.36
CA ASP A 130 -5.57 1.16 -1.94
C ASP A 130 -6.59 0.36 -1.13
N ALA A 131 -6.12 -0.46 -0.21
CA ALA A 131 -6.98 -1.29 0.61
C ALA A 131 -6.49 -1.37 2.07
N PRO A 132 -7.40 -1.30 3.06
CA PRO A 132 -7.02 -1.44 4.45
C PRO A 132 -6.47 -2.85 4.73
N LEU A 133 -5.23 -2.95 5.24
CA LEU A 133 -4.62 -4.24 5.56
C LEU A 133 -5.43 -5.05 6.58
N ARG A 134 -6.14 -4.38 7.48
CA ARG A 134 -6.93 -5.04 8.55
C ARG A 134 -8.02 -5.99 8.04
N ILE A 135 -8.63 -5.68 6.90
CA ILE A 135 -9.73 -6.46 6.32
C ILE A 135 -9.26 -7.51 5.31
N ALA A 136 -8.01 -7.45 4.87
CA ALA A 136 -7.48 -8.39 3.89
C ALA A 136 -7.29 -9.77 4.54
N ASP A 137 -8.00 -10.75 4.02
CA ASP A 137 -7.71 -12.18 4.15
C ASP A 137 -7.00 -12.70 2.89
N THR A 138 -6.74 -13.99 2.83
CA THR A 138 -6.02 -14.61 1.71
C THR A 138 -6.76 -14.45 0.39
N GLN A 139 -8.09 -14.62 0.38
CA GLN A 139 -8.90 -14.51 -0.83
C GLN A 139 -8.99 -13.06 -1.30
N GLU A 140 -9.29 -12.12 -0.41
CA GLU A 140 -9.35 -10.68 -0.72
C GLU A 140 -8.02 -10.17 -1.28
N PHE A 141 -6.90 -10.62 -0.70
CA PHE A 141 -5.58 -10.27 -1.22
C PHE A 141 -5.33 -10.82 -2.62
N HIS A 142 -5.72 -12.08 -2.88
CA HIS A 142 -5.65 -12.69 -4.20
C HIS A 142 -6.47 -11.91 -5.23
N ASP A 143 -7.69 -11.55 -4.87
CA ASP A 143 -8.62 -10.83 -5.74
C ASP A 143 -8.07 -9.44 -6.10
N ILE A 144 -7.49 -8.70 -5.13
CA ILE A 144 -6.87 -7.41 -5.36
C ILE A 144 -5.68 -7.53 -6.33
N VAL A 145 -4.76 -8.48 -6.09
CA VAL A 145 -3.59 -8.68 -6.95
C VAL A 145 -4.00 -9.11 -8.36
N THR A 146 -5.03 -9.94 -8.48
CA THR A 146 -5.58 -10.38 -9.77
C THR A 146 -6.25 -9.23 -10.51
N GLN A 147 -7.04 -8.41 -9.82
CA GLN A 147 -7.69 -7.24 -10.40
C GLN A 147 -6.68 -6.26 -10.97
N ILE A 148 -5.65 -5.89 -10.20
CA ILE A 148 -4.67 -4.90 -10.65
C ILE A 148 -3.84 -5.42 -11.83
N LYS A 149 -3.43 -6.70 -11.78
CA LYS A 149 -2.75 -7.36 -12.90
C LYS A 149 -3.58 -7.32 -14.17
N ASN A 150 -4.85 -7.73 -14.10
CA ASN A 150 -5.74 -7.79 -15.27
C ASN A 150 -6.05 -6.39 -15.80
N ALA A 151 -6.36 -5.42 -14.93
CA ALA A 151 -6.60 -4.04 -15.33
C ALA A 151 -5.39 -3.41 -16.00
N SER A 152 -4.18 -3.68 -15.51
CA SER A 152 -2.94 -3.16 -16.10
C SER A 152 -2.71 -3.71 -17.51
N ASP A 153 -2.95 -5.02 -17.72
CA ASP A 153 -2.81 -5.68 -19.03
C ASP A 153 -3.86 -5.15 -20.02
N GLU A 154 -5.11 -5.01 -19.59
CA GLU A 154 -6.20 -4.51 -20.42
C GLU A 154 -6.00 -3.05 -20.82
N ILE A 155 -5.65 -2.17 -19.85
CA ILE A 155 -5.39 -0.76 -20.11
C ILE A 155 -4.23 -0.61 -21.08
N TYR A 156 -3.13 -1.35 -20.87
CA TYR A 156 -2.00 -1.32 -21.80
C TYR A 156 -2.43 -1.70 -23.21
N GLY A 157 -3.19 -2.80 -23.39
CA GLY A 157 -3.68 -3.24 -24.69
C GLY A 157 -4.56 -2.21 -25.40
N GLN A 158 -5.35 -1.43 -24.65
CA GLN A 158 -6.21 -0.39 -25.24
C GLN A 158 -5.43 0.85 -25.67
N ILE A 159 -4.34 1.19 -24.98
CA ILE A 159 -3.56 2.40 -25.27
C ILE A 159 -2.32 2.13 -26.15
N GLU A 160 -1.82 0.89 -26.22
CA GLU A 160 -0.61 0.52 -26.96
C GLU A 160 -0.56 1.07 -28.38
N PRO A 161 -1.67 1.06 -29.18
CA PRO A 161 -1.64 1.63 -30.54
C PRO A 161 -1.42 3.14 -30.60
N GLN A 162 -1.58 3.84 -29.48
CA GLN A 162 -1.45 5.29 -29.38
C GLN A 162 -0.08 5.71 -28.79
N LEU A 163 0.70 4.76 -28.23
CA LEU A 163 1.94 5.07 -27.54
C LEU A 163 3.02 5.58 -28.51
N LEU A 164 3.84 6.48 -28.00
CA LEU A 164 5.04 6.94 -28.71
C LEU A 164 6.11 5.85 -28.72
N PRO A 165 6.94 5.79 -29.77
CA PRO A 165 8.02 4.82 -29.89
C PRO A 165 9.12 4.98 -28.84
#